data_e65f03bbc75f7c792706715ab34c6ba3
#
_entry.id   e65f03bbc75f7c792706715ab34c6ba3
#
_cell.length_a   1.000
_cell.length_b   1.000
_cell.length_c   1.000
_cell.angle_alpha   90.00
_cell.angle_beta   90.00
_cell.angle_gamma   90.00
#
_symmetry.space_group_name_H-M   'P 1'
#
loop_
_entity.id
_entity.type
_entity.pdbx_description
1 polymer ?
#
loop_
_entity_poly.entity_id
_entity_poly.type
_entity_poly.pdbx_seq_one_letter_code
_entity_poly.pdbx_strand_id
1 'polypeptide(L)'
;DMPVMDIELARVRPDLDINEYDPAFEKAAELGATDVLGSIWTRDKAYYIDQVAKIAEMAKKYGLKYNVEFLPWAGVRNLQEAITLVDTVKADNLYIMVDTLHAGRAGVTGAELARTDPKYFNFIHLCDGPAGPDGDPVLDNIKDELMLFTAREGRLYPGEGAMDIAGMVKGMPEIPLSIELPNLKRIEELGVAGHAKRCLDTAKAYFKEHGID
;
A
#
# COMPACT_ATOMS: atom_id res chain seq x y z
N ASP A 1 -9.00 -22.80 -7.77
CA ASP A 1 -7.91 -21.95 -8.28
C ASP A 1 -8.00 -20.60 -7.61
N MET A 2 -6.87 -20.07 -7.21
CA MET A 2 -6.76 -18.75 -6.57
C MET A 2 -5.93 -17.88 -7.52
N PRO A 3 -6.52 -16.82 -8.12
CA PRO A 3 -5.78 -15.94 -9.01
C PRO A 3 -4.72 -15.16 -8.25
N VAL A 4 -3.59 -14.87 -8.89
CA VAL A 4 -2.59 -13.92 -8.40
C VAL A 4 -2.97 -12.54 -8.92
N MET A 5 -3.15 -11.57 -8.04
CA MET A 5 -3.49 -10.21 -8.44
C MET A 5 -2.21 -9.37 -8.66
N ASP A 6 -1.32 -9.38 -7.68
CA ASP A 6 -0.11 -8.57 -7.69
C ASP A 6 1.10 -9.33 -7.18
N ILE A 7 2.27 -8.75 -7.39
CA ILE A 7 3.51 -9.18 -6.76
C ILE A 7 4.15 -8.03 -5.98
N GLU A 8 4.84 -8.37 -4.92
CA GLU A 8 5.60 -7.47 -4.09
C GLU A 8 7.09 -7.82 -4.12
N LEU A 9 7.99 -6.91 -4.27
CA LEU A 9 7.80 -5.46 -4.29
C LEU A 9 8.95 -4.86 -5.09
N ALA A 10 8.65 -4.00 -6.06
CA ALA A 10 9.65 -3.28 -6.84
C ALA A 10 10.04 -1.97 -6.13
N ARG A 11 11.18 -1.97 -5.43
CA ARG A 11 11.69 -0.79 -4.70
C ARG A 11 12.59 0.08 -5.56
N VAL A 12 12.42 1.39 -5.42
CA VAL A 12 13.39 2.35 -5.95
C VAL A 12 14.41 2.70 -4.86
N ARG A 13 15.65 2.22 -5.02
CA ARG A 13 16.77 2.45 -4.11
C ARG A 13 18.04 2.72 -4.92
N PRO A 14 18.96 3.60 -4.45
CA PRO A 14 20.19 3.90 -5.17
C PRO A 14 21.18 2.73 -5.28
N ASP A 15 21.07 1.78 -4.36
CA ASP A 15 21.94 0.59 -4.27
C ASP A 15 21.33 -0.66 -4.93
N LEU A 16 20.24 -0.50 -5.72
CA LEU A 16 19.54 -1.58 -6.38
C LEU A 16 19.43 -1.30 -7.88
N ASP A 17 19.83 -2.27 -8.70
CA ASP A 17 19.59 -2.22 -10.15
C ASP A 17 18.15 -2.66 -10.44
N ILE A 18 17.34 -1.73 -10.94
CA ILE A 18 15.93 -2.01 -11.27
C ILE A 18 15.76 -3.05 -12.38
N ASN A 19 16.79 -3.29 -13.20
CA ASN A 19 16.74 -4.34 -14.24
C ASN A 19 16.62 -5.74 -13.64
N GLU A 20 16.98 -5.94 -12.37
CA GLU A 20 16.80 -7.19 -11.65
C GLU A 20 15.32 -7.58 -11.46
N TYR A 21 14.39 -6.64 -11.65
CA TYR A 21 12.95 -6.91 -11.60
C TYR A 21 12.39 -7.56 -12.89
N ASP A 22 13.05 -7.43 -14.03
CA ASP A 22 12.52 -7.91 -15.33
C ASP A 22 12.11 -9.40 -15.30
N PRO A 23 12.93 -10.34 -14.77
CA PRO A 23 12.52 -11.75 -14.67
C PRO A 23 11.35 -11.99 -13.72
N ALA A 24 11.21 -11.17 -12.65
CA ALA A 24 10.11 -11.27 -11.72
C ALA A 24 8.79 -10.80 -12.36
N PHE A 25 8.85 -9.74 -13.17
CA PHE A 25 7.68 -9.23 -13.90
C PHE A 25 7.21 -10.21 -14.98
N GLU A 26 8.15 -10.84 -15.70
CA GLU A 26 7.84 -11.92 -16.64
C GLU A 26 7.10 -13.07 -15.92
N LYS A 27 7.64 -13.51 -14.78
CA LYS A 27 7.03 -14.59 -14.00
C LYS A 27 5.67 -14.19 -13.41
N ALA A 28 5.49 -12.95 -12.98
CA ALA A 28 4.21 -12.44 -12.53
C ALA A 28 3.13 -12.53 -13.63
N ALA A 29 3.48 -12.10 -14.85
CA ALA A 29 2.57 -12.18 -15.99
C ALA A 29 2.22 -13.64 -16.34
N GLU A 30 3.19 -14.56 -16.31
CA GLU A 30 2.92 -16.01 -16.50
C GLU A 30 1.95 -16.58 -15.44
N LEU A 31 1.99 -16.07 -14.21
CA LEU A 31 1.08 -16.46 -13.13
C LEU A 31 -0.28 -15.78 -13.24
N GLY A 32 -0.48 -14.89 -14.21
CA GLY A 32 -1.70 -14.15 -14.43
C GLY A 32 -1.86 -12.92 -13.53
N ALA A 33 -0.79 -12.45 -12.87
CA ALA A 33 -0.81 -11.19 -12.14
C ALA A 33 -1.04 -10.01 -13.10
N THR A 34 -1.71 -9.00 -12.60
CA THR A 34 -2.01 -7.76 -13.35
C THR A 34 -1.28 -6.56 -12.79
N ASP A 35 -0.69 -6.69 -11.62
CA ASP A 35 -0.18 -5.57 -10.84
C ASP A 35 1.17 -5.87 -10.20
N VAL A 36 1.97 -4.82 -10.01
CA VAL A 36 3.20 -4.82 -9.22
C VAL A 36 3.12 -3.70 -8.21
N LEU A 37 3.37 -4.01 -6.95
CA LEU A 37 3.53 -3.01 -5.90
C LEU A 37 4.94 -2.45 -5.90
N GLY A 38 5.10 -1.17 -5.61
CA GLY A 38 6.39 -0.53 -5.46
C GLY A 38 6.44 0.59 -4.44
N SER A 39 7.62 0.86 -3.94
CA SER A 39 7.87 1.93 -2.97
C SER A 39 9.21 2.63 -3.22
N ILE A 40 9.33 3.89 -2.75
CA ILE A 40 10.48 4.75 -3.03
C ILE A 40 11.30 4.97 -1.76
N TRP A 41 12.54 4.50 -1.75
CA TRP A 41 13.44 4.51 -0.60
C TRP A 41 14.64 5.47 -0.74
N THR A 42 14.45 6.53 -1.52
CA THR A 42 15.41 7.62 -1.67
C THR A 42 14.67 8.95 -1.75
N ARG A 43 15.29 10.01 -1.27
CA ARG A 43 14.76 11.39 -1.35
C ARG A 43 15.29 12.15 -2.56
N ASP A 44 16.18 11.56 -3.35
CA ASP A 44 16.62 12.14 -4.62
C ASP A 44 15.49 12.11 -5.63
N LYS A 45 14.80 13.25 -5.75
CA LYS A 45 13.60 13.38 -6.57
C LYS A 45 13.86 13.14 -8.05
N ALA A 46 14.97 13.63 -8.59
CA ALA A 46 15.31 13.43 -10.00
C ALA A 46 15.57 11.94 -10.28
N TYR A 47 16.30 11.29 -9.38
CA TYR A 47 16.61 9.88 -9.47
C TYR A 47 15.35 9.02 -9.41
N TYR A 48 14.50 9.20 -8.38
CA TYR A 48 13.35 8.30 -8.25
C TYR A 48 12.30 8.50 -9.34
N ILE A 49 12.12 9.71 -9.88
CA ILE A 49 11.22 9.95 -11.02
C ILE A 49 11.69 9.17 -12.25
N ASP A 50 12.98 9.21 -12.56
CA ASP A 50 13.59 8.46 -13.66
C ASP A 50 13.43 6.94 -13.47
N GLN A 51 13.71 6.43 -12.25
CA GLN A 51 13.57 5.00 -11.97
C GLN A 51 12.12 4.52 -12.02
N VAL A 52 11.17 5.28 -11.48
CA VAL A 52 9.74 4.95 -11.54
C VAL A 52 9.26 4.89 -13.00
N ALA A 53 9.69 5.83 -13.85
CA ALA A 53 9.37 5.80 -15.26
C ALA A 53 9.88 4.52 -15.94
N LYS A 54 11.11 4.11 -15.67
CA LYS A 54 11.72 2.89 -16.21
C LYS A 54 11.04 1.61 -15.71
N ILE A 55 10.68 1.56 -14.41
CA ILE A 55 9.95 0.40 -13.85
C ILE A 55 8.55 0.32 -14.46
N ALA A 56 7.85 1.44 -14.62
CA ALA A 56 6.54 1.46 -15.25
C ALA A 56 6.60 0.96 -16.71
N GLU A 57 7.61 1.40 -17.48
CA GLU A 57 7.83 0.91 -18.84
C GLU A 57 8.15 -0.60 -18.88
N MET A 58 8.99 -1.08 -17.96
CA MET A 58 9.30 -2.50 -17.83
C MET A 58 8.05 -3.32 -17.46
N ALA A 59 7.24 -2.87 -16.50
CA ALA A 59 5.98 -3.50 -16.12
C ALA A 59 5.01 -3.56 -17.32
N LYS A 60 4.92 -2.48 -18.09
CA LYS A 60 4.08 -2.38 -19.28
C LYS A 60 4.43 -3.41 -20.36
N LYS A 61 5.69 -3.75 -20.51
CA LYS A 61 6.15 -4.81 -21.43
C LYS A 61 5.43 -6.14 -21.18
N TYR A 62 5.08 -6.41 -19.94
CA TYR A 62 4.40 -7.63 -19.49
C TYR A 62 2.90 -7.44 -19.23
N GLY A 63 2.33 -6.28 -19.58
CA GLY A 63 0.93 -5.96 -19.34
C GLY A 63 0.59 -5.67 -17.88
N LEU A 64 1.60 -5.39 -17.05
CA LEU A 64 1.43 -5.11 -15.63
C LEU A 64 1.26 -3.61 -15.37
N LYS A 65 0.45 -3.29 -14.35
CA LYS A 65 0.38 -1.95 -13.76
C LYS A 65 1.42 -1.83 -12.66
N TYR A 66 2.05 -0.67 -12.53
CA TYR A 66 2.94 -0.36 -11.43
C TYR A 66 2.24 0.55 -10.44
N ASN A 67 2.13 0.13 -9.19
CA ASN A 67 1.37 0.79 -8.15
C ASN A 67 2.33 1.31 -7.07
N VAL A 68 2.43 2.62 -6.92
CA VAL A 68 3.32 3.23 -5.93
C VAL A 68 2.60 3.40 -4.61
N GLU A 69 3.16 2.82 -3.57
CA GLU A 69 2.79 3.02 -2.18
C GLU A 69 3.57 4.21 -1.61
N PHE A 70 2.87 5.12 -0.95
CA PHE A 70 3.51 6.19 -0.17
C PHE A 70 3.69 5.75 1.28
N LEU A 71 4.89 6.01 1.81
CA LEU A 71 5.31 5.59 3.15
C LEU A 71 5.82 6.83 3.92
N PRO A 72 5.29 7.19 5.08
CA PRO A 72 5.64 8.43 5.80
C PRO A 72 7.13 8.63 6.07
N TRP A 73 7.91 7.55 6.15
CA TRP A 73 9.37 7.56 6.38
C TRP A 73 10.22 7.44 5.11
N ALA A 74 9.61 7.23 3.95
CA ALA A 74 10.31 6.96 2.70
C ALA A 74 10.51 8.21 1.82
N GLY A 75 10.74 8.03 0.53
CA GLY A 75 10.98 9.13 -0.42
C GLY A 75 9.70 9.82 -0.89
N VAL A 76 8.61 9.07 -1.05
CA VAL A 76 7.25 9.57 -1.30
C VAL A 76 6.43 9.29 -0.04
N ARG A 77 5.96 10.33 0.63
CA ARG A 77 5.55 10.25 2.03
C ARG A 77 4.05 10.35 2.28
N ASN A 78 3.32 10.90 1.34
CA ASN A 78 1.89 11.17 1.45
C ASN A 78 1.21 11.16 0.09
N LEU A 79 -0.11 11.25 0.10
CA LEU A 79 -0.94 11.22 -1.10
C LEU A 79 -0.57 12.31 -2.11
N GLN A 80 -0.32 13.54 -1.67
CA GLN A 80 -0.01 14.65 -2.57
C GLN A 80 1.35 14.48 -3.29
N GLU A 81 2.34 13.91 -2.60
CA GLU A 81 3.62 13.57 -3.21
C GLU A 81 3.48 12.44 -4.22
N ALA A 82 2.63 11.43 -3.92
CA ALA A 82 2.34 10.35 -4.85
C ALA A 82 1.60 10.84 -6.10
N ILE A 83 0.59 11.69 -5.95
CA ILE A 83 -0.08 12.35 -7.10
C ILE A 83 0.92 13.14 -7.94
N THR A 84 1.78 13.93 -7.31
CA THR A 84 2.82 14.70 -8.01
C THR A 84 3.77 13.80 -8.79
N LEU A 85 4.12 12.63 -8.24
CA LEU A 85 4.95 11.64 -8.92
C LEU A 85 4.25 11.09 -10.17
N VAL A 86 3.00 10.63 -10.03
CA VAL A 86 2.22 10.09 -11.15
C VAL A 86 2.04 11.12 -12.26
N ASP A 87 1.70 12.37 -11.90
CA ASP A 87 1.54 13.48 -12.85
C ASP A 87 2.85 13.89 -13.54
N THR A 88 3.99 13.67 -12.89
CA THR A 88 5.30 13.97 -13.45
C THR A 88 5.76 12.89 -14.42
N VAL A 89 5.62 11.62 -14.03
CA VAL A 89 6.03 10.46 -14.84
C VAL A 89 5.12 10.25 -16.04
N LYS A 90 3.80 10.42 -15.86
CA LYS A 90 2.78 10.32 -16.93
C LYS A 90 2.75 8.98 -17.67
N ALA A 91 3.12 7.89 -16.99
CA ALA A 91 2.94 6.55 -17.53
C ALA A 91 1.45 6.13 -17.38
N ASP A 92 0.89 5.55 -18.44
CA ASP A 92 -0.52 5.14 -18.49
C ASP A 92 -0.85 3.90 -17.63
N ASN A 93 0.17 3.20 -17.15
CA ASN A 93 0.09 2.04 -16.26
C ASN A 93 0.64 2.32 -14.85
N LEU A 94 0.81 3.61 -14.48
CA LEU A 94 1.30 4.01 -13.15
C LEU A 94 0.14 4.50 -12.29
N TYR A 95 -0.02 3.89 -11.12
CA TYR A 95 -1.10 4.17 -10.18
C TYR A 95 -0.57 4.38 -8.75
N ILE A 96 -1.47 4.77 -7.86
CA ILE A 96 -1.22 4.87 -6.43
C ILE A 96 -1.98 3.72 -5.75
N MET A 97 -1.27 2.94 -4.96
CA MET A 97 -1.85 2.02 -3.98
C MET A 97 -1.95 2.74 -2.63
N VAL A 98 -3.09 2.63 -1.98
CA VAL A 98 -3.33 3.23 -0.67
C VAL A 98 -3.34 2.13 0.38
N ASP A 99 -2.34 2.12 1.26
CA ASP A 99 -2.34 1.32 2.47
C ASP A 99 -3.01 2.12 3.60
N THR A 100 -4.00 1.54 4.26
CA THR A 100 -4.79 2.25 5.29
C THR A 100 -3.97 2.63 6.51
N LEU A 101 -2.94 1.86 6.89
CA LEU A 101 -2.00 2.22 7.94
C LEU A 101 -1.15 3.43 7.53
N HIS A 102 -0.54 3.37 6.35
CA HIS A 102 0.37 4.42 5.87
C HIS A 102 -0.38 5.71 5.56
N ALA A 103 -1.58 5.61 5.01
CA ALA A 103 -2.46 6.75 4.77
C ALA A 103 -2.87 7.42 6.10
N GLY A 104 -3.31 6.65 7.09
CA GLY A 104 -3.63 7.17 8.43
C GLY A 104 -2.43 7.84 9.09
N ARG A 105 -1.24 7.22 9.00
CA ARG A 105 0.01 7.78 9.51
C ARG A 105 0.43 9.07 8.81
N ALA A 106 0.11 9.22 7.54
CA ALA A 106 0.34 10.44 6.77
C ALA A 106 -0.76 11.51 6.94
N GLY A 107 -1.76 11.27 7.77
CA GLY A 107 -2.88 12.18 7.98
C GLY A 107 -3.87 12.27 6.81
N VAL A 108 -3.85 11.30 5.91
CA VAL A 108 -4.80 11.24 4.78
C VAL A 108 -6.18 10.86 5.30
N THR A 109 -7.18 11.64 4.92
CA THR A 109 -8.57 11.44 5.34
C THR A 109 -9.44 10.88 4.22
N GLY A 110 -10.54 10.20 4.57
CA GLY A 110 -11.52 9.76 3.58
C GLY A 110 -12.08 10.91 2.74
N ALA A 111 -12.23 12.10 3.33
CA ALA A 111 -12.67 13.30 2.62
C ALA A 111 -11.63 13.81 1.60
N GLU A 112 -10.34 13.63 1.85
CA GLU A 112 -9.28 13.95 0.89
C GLU A 112 -9.29 12.95 -0.26
N LEU A 113 -9.39 11.66 0.04
CA LEU A 113 -9.52 10.60 -0.96
C LEU A 113 -10.72 10.82 -1.88
N ALA A 114 -11.89 11.16 -1.31
CA ALA A 114 -13.12 11.43 -2.08
C ALA A 114 -13.03 12.64 -3.02
N ARG A 115 -12.14 13.58 -2.75
CA ARG A 115 -11.89 14.74 -3.62
C ARG A 115 -10.78 14.50 -4.66
N THR A 116 -10.03 13.42 -4.50
CA THR A 116 -8.96 13.05 -5.43
C THR A 116 -9.54 12.35 -6.65
N ASP A 117 -9.05 12.67 -7.84
CA ASP A 117 -9.49 12.03 -9.08
C ASP A 117 -9.31 10.50 -8.97
N PRO A 118 -10.37 9.70 -9.12
CA PRO A 118 -10.34 8.25 -8.98
C PRO A 118 -9.36 7.54 -9.94
N LYS A 119 -8.96 8.19 -11.03
CA LYS A 119 -7.98 7.65 -11.99
C LYS A 119 -6.62 7.32 -11.37
N TYR A 120 -6.26 7.94 -10.23
CA TYR A 120 -4.98 7.68 -9.58
C TYR A 120 -4.94 6.35 -8.85
N PHE A 121 -6.09 5.81 -8.45
CA PHE A 121 -6.18 4.67 -7.56
C PHE A 121 -6.44 3.36 -8.32
N ASN A 122 -5.88 2.26 -7.83
CA ASN A 122 -6.05 0.95 -8.47
C ASN A 122 -6.42 -0.17 -7.50
N PHE A 123 -5.84 -0.20 -6.29
CA PHE A 123 -6.26 -1.11 -5.21
C PHE A 123 -5.84 -0.55 -3.84
N ILE A 124 -6.33 -1.18 -2.77
CA ILE A 124 -6.11 -0.78 -1.38
C ILE A 124 -5.45 -1.93 -0.63
N HIS A 125 -4.43 -1.64 0.19
CA HIS A 125 -4.00 -2.52 1.26
C HIS A 125 -4.75 -2.20 2.54
N LEU A 126 -5.39 -3.23 3.10
CA LEU A 126 -6.28 -3.12 4.25
C LEU A 126 -5.63 -3.69 5.50
N CYS A 127 -5.47 -2.87 6.50
CA CYS A 127 -5.15 -3.23 7.88
C CYS A 127 -5.50 -2.09 8.81
N ASP A 128 -5.37 -2.31 10.10
CA ASP A 128 -5.43 -1.26 11.12
C ASP A 128 -4.06 -1.07 11.77
N GLY A 129 -3.91 -0.04 12.56
CA GLY A 129 -2.69 0.25 13.30
C GLY A 129 -2.95 0.94 14.62
N PRO A 130 -2.05 0.80 15.61
CA PRO A 130 -2.23 1.42 16.91
C PRO A 130 -2.23 2.95 16.80
N ALA A 131 -2.94 3.62 17.70
CA ALA A 131 -2.80 5.04 17.90
C ALA A 131 -1.35 5.41 18.25
N GLY A 132 -0.96 6.64 17.94
CA GLY A 132 0.26 7.23 18.48
C GLY A 132 0.20 7.44 19.99
N PRO A 133 1.30 7.91 20.61
CA PRO A 133 1.37 8.15 22.05
C PRO A 133 0.28 9.09 22.57
N ASP A 134 -0.17 10.02 21.75
CA ASP A 134 -1.20 11.01 22.08
C ASP A 134 -2.61 10.58 21.66
N GLY A 135 -2.78 9.32 21.22
CA GLY A 135 -4.07 8.80 20.74
C GLY A 135 -4.40 9.15 19.29
N ASP A 136 -3.55 9.93 18.62
CA ASP A 136 -3.72 10.32 17.22
C ASP A 136 -3.11 9.25 16.28
N PRO A 137 -3.78 8.84 15.20
CA PRO A 137 -3.19 8.00 14.17
C PRO A 137 -2.06 8.69 13.39
N VAL A 138 -2.07 10.00 13.29
CA VAL A 138 -1.02 10.81 12.66
C VAL A 138 0.21 10.87 13.55
N LEU A 139 1.38 10.63 12.98
CA LEU A 139 2.60 10.44 13.74
C LEU A 139 3.67 11.50 13.48
N ASP A 140 3.39 12.74 13.83
CA ASP A 140 4.40 13.80 13.74
C ASP A 140 5.61 13.57 14.67
N ASN A 141 5.45 12.72 15.69
CA ASN A 141 6.42 12.50 16.76
C ASN A 141 6.88 11.05 16.95
N ILE A 142 6.53 10.13 16.04
CA ILE A 142 6.99 8.74 16.16
C ILE A 142 8.25 8.53 15.33
N LYS A 143 9.20 7.81 15.93
CA LYS A 143 10.44 7.40 15.26
C LYS A 143 10.16 6.46 14.10
N ASP A 144 10.90 6.62 13.02
CA ASP A 144 10.79 5.78 11.82
C ASP A 144 10.90 4.28 12.13
N GLU A 145 11.73 3.90 13.13
CA GLU A 145 11.87 2.49 13.54
C GLU A 145 10.59 1.90 14.09
N LEU A 146 9.80 2.69 14.86
CA LEU A 146 8.52 2.21 15.39
C LEU A 146 7.46 2.10 14.30
N MET A 147 7.46 3.02 13.34
CA MET A 147 6.60 2.93 12.16
C MET A 147 6.93 1.68 11.33
N LEU A 148 8.21 1.42 11.09
CA LEU A 148 8.68 0.23 10.39
C LEU A 148 8.32 -1.06 11.13
N PHE A 149 8.48 -1.10 12.46
CA PHE A 149 8.08 -2.25 13.27
C PHE A 149 6.59 -2.52 13.12
N THR A 150 5.74 -1.48 13.29
CA THR A 150 4.29 -1.64 13.12
C THR A 150 3.94 -2.17 11.74
N ALA A 151 4.53 -1.61 10.69
CA ALA A 151 4.26 -2.00 9.31
C ALA A 151 4.62 -3.46 8.99
N ARG A 152 5.67 -3.99 9.63
CA ARG A 152 6.22 -5.32 9.33
C ARG A 152 5.78 -6.42 10.29
N GLU A 153 5.43 -6.08 11.53
CA GLU A 153 5.27 -7.08 12.60
C GLU A 153 4.07 -6.81 13.52
N GLY A 154 3.49 -5.62 13.47
CA GLY A 154 2.52 -5.13 14.48
C GLY A 154 1.23 -4.54 13.93
N ARG A 155 0.84 -4.83 12.70
CA ARG A 155 -0.46 -4.38 12.17
C ARG A 155 -1.61 -5.02 12.94
N LEU A 156 -2.73 -4.32 13.04
CA LEU A 156 -3.91 -4.75 13.78
C LEU A 156 -5.04 -5.17 12.83
N TYR A 157 -5.95 -5.96 13.34
CA TYR A 157 -7.17 -6.29 12.61
C TYR A 157 -8.05 -5.03 12.48
N PRO A 158 -8.82 -4.88 11.38
CA PRO A 158 -9.76 -3.77 11.23
C PRO A 158 -10.68 -3.59 12.44
N GLY A 159 -10.69 -2.39 13.01
CA GLY A 159 -11.44 -2.03 14.21
C GLY A 159 -10.70 -2.23 15.54
N GLU A 160 -9.49 -2.78 15.55
CA GLU A 160 -8.66 -2.90 16.76
C GLU A 160 -7.72 -1.70 16.97
N GLY A 161 -7.57 -0.85 15.98
CA GLY A 161 -6.64 0.27 15.98
C GLY A 161 -7.31 1.65 15.92
N ALA A 162 -6.59 2.60 15.34
CA ALA A 162 -7.01 4.02 15.29
C ALA A 162 -7.14 4.54 13.85
N MET A 163 -6.95 3.71 12.82
CA MET A 163 -7.06 4.17 11.44
C MET A 163 -8.53 4.34 11.05
N ASP A 164 -8.88 5.44 10.36
CA ASP A 164 -10.21 5.66 9.81
C ASP A 164 -10.41 4.83 8.52
N ILE A 165 -10.37 3.50 8.65
CA ILE A 165 -10.50 2.56 7.54
C ILE A 165 -11.81 2.79 6.79
N ALA A 166 -12.93 2.91 7.52
CA ALA A 166 -14.24 3.08 6.90
C ALA A 166 -14.35 4.39 6.10
N GLY A 167 -13.82 5.49 6.64
CA GLY A 167 -13.77 6.76 5.94
C GLY A 167 -12.89 6.69 4.69
N MET A 168 -11.72 6.05 4.78
CA MET A 168 -10.81 5.88 3.65
C MET A 168 -11.44 5.03 2.54
N VAL A 169 -11.98 3.85 2.86
CA VAL A 169 -12.61 2.96 1.88
C VAL A 169 -13.82 3.63 1.21
N LYS A 170 -14.67 4.31 1.96
CA LYS A 170 -15.81 5.08 1.40
C LYS A 170 -15.39 6.28 0.56
N GLY A 171 -14.20 6.82 0.82
CA GLY A 171 -13.64 7.93 0.04
C GLY A 171 -12.99 7.50 -1.27
N MET A 172 -12.75 6.21 -1.46
CA MET A 172 -12.12 5.65 -2.64
C MET A 172 -13.16 5.17 -3.67
N PRO A 173 -12.81 5.06 -4.97
CA PRO A 173 -13.65 4.35 -5.93
C PRO A 173 -13.79 2.86 -5.55
N GLU A 174 -14.75 2.18 -6.17
CA GLU A 174 -14.88 0.73 -6.02
C GLU A 174 -13.72 0.02 -6.73
N ILE A 175 -12.71 -0.37 -5.95
CA ILE A 175 -11.47 -1.02 -6.38
C ILE A 175 -11.15 -2.22 -5.47
N PRO A 176 -10.30 -3.16 -5.90
CA PRO A 176 -9.93 -4.30 -5.09
C PRO A 176 -9.32 -3.91 -3.73
N LEU A 177 -9.66 -4.72 -2.71
CA LEU A 177 -9.11 -4.62 -1.37
C LEU A 177 -8.27 -5.87 -1.10
N SER A 178 -7.00 -5.68 -0.80
CA SER A 178 -6.06 -6.74 -0.39
C SER A 178 -5.74 -6.58 1.09
N ILE A 179 -5.80 -7.65 1.86
CA ILE A 179 -5.43 -7.59 3.29
C ILE A 179 -3.93 -7.75 3.42
N GLU A 180 -3.24 -6.71 3.89
CA GLU A 180 -1.82 -6.76 4.24
C GLU A 180 -1.67 -6.55 5.75
N LEU A 181 -1.56 -7.66 6.51
CA LEU A 181 -1.60 -7.62 7.97
C LEU A 181 -0.53 -8.52 8.62
N PRO A 182 0.77 -8.24 8.43
CA PRO A 182 1.80 -8.95 9.15
C PRO A 182 1.73 -8.64 10.65
N ASN A 183 1.59 -9.72 11.47
CA ASN A 183 1.62 -9.63 12.92
C ASN A 183 2.19 -10.92 13.50
N LEU A 184 3.47 -10.89 13.90
CA LEU A 184 4.19 -12.08 14.36
C LEU A 184 3.55 -12.70 15.59
N LYS A 185 3.12 -11.88 16.55
CA LYS A 185 2.46 -12.37 17.76
C LYS A 185 1.17 -13.15 17.45
N ARG A 186 0.34 -12.63 16.55
CA ARG A 186 -0.91 -13.30 16.12
C ARG A 186 -0.62 -14.59 15.35
N ILE A 187 0.45 -14.61 14.57
CA ILE A 187 0.90 -15.82 13.87
C ILE A 187 1.36 -16.89 14.87
N GLU A 188 2.09 -16.51 15.91
CA GLU A 188 2.49 -17.44 16.99
C GLU A 188 1.27 -17.98 17.74
N GLU A 189 0.28 -17.15 18.05
CA GLU A 189 -0.93 -17.54 18.79
C GLU A 189 -1.87 -18.43 17.99
N LEU A 190 -2.06 -18.16 16.69
CA LEU A 190 -3.14 -18.72 15.86
C LEU A 190 -2.63 -19.67 14.76
N GLY A 191 -1.33 -19.68 14.50
CA GLY A 191 -0.75 -20.25 13.31
C GLY A 191 -1.07 -19.41 12.05
N VAL A 192 -0.34 -19.62 10.96
CA VAL A 192 -0.50 -18.87 9.70
C VAL A 192 -1.94 -18.93 9.17
N ALA A 193 -2.51 -20.13 9.07
CA ALA A 193 -3.87 -20.31 8.55
C ALA A 193 -4.94 -19.68 9.46
N GLY A 194 -4.77 -19.78 10.79
CA GLY A 194 -5.67 -19.18 11.75
C GLY A 194 -5.62 -17.65 11.70
N HIS A 195 -4.42 -17.09 11.58
CA HIS A 195 -4.24 -15.66 11.41
C HIS A 195 -4.86 -15.15 10.11
N ALA A 196 -4.58 -15.79 8.97
CA ALA A 196 -5.16 -15.42 7.69
C ALA A 196 -6.71 -15.46 7.70
N LYS A 197 -7.29 -16.53 8.29
CA LYS A 197 -8.74 -16.59 8.46
C LYS A 197 -9.26 -15.45 9.33
N ARG A 198 -8.59 -15.15 10.44
CA ARG A 198 -8.97 -14.04 11.34
C ARG A 198 -8.91 -12.69 10.64
N CYS A 199 -7.90 -12.44 9.82
CA CYS A 199 -7.80 -11.22 9.00
C CYS A 199 -9.07 -11.04 8.14
N LEU A 200 -9.47 -12.08 7.42
CA LEU A 200 -10.65 -12.02 6.56
C LEU A 200 -11.96 -11.86 7.35
N ASP A 201 -12.12 -12.62 8.45
CA ASP A 201 -13.34 -12.58 9.26
C ASP A 201 -13.54 -11.19 9.89
N THR A 202 -12.47 -10.58 10.42
CA THR A 202 -12.53 -9.26 11.03
C THR A 202 -12.77 -8.16 10.01
N ALA A 203 -12.14 -8.24 8.83
CA ALA A 203 -12.41 -7.30 7.74
C ALA A 203 -13.88 -7.32 7.32
N LYS A 204 -14.45 -8.50 7.11
CA LYS A 204 -15.88 -8.66 6.77
C LYS A 204 -16.82 -8.16 7.87
N ALA A 205 -16.50 -8.44 9.13
CA ALA A 205 -17.28 -7.95 10.27
C ALA A 205 -17.25 -6.42 10.36
N TYR A 206 -16.06 -5.83 10.23
CA TYR A 206 -15.85 -4.38 10.24
C TYR A 206 -16.63 -3.70 9.10
N PHE A 207 -16.56 -4.22 7.89
CA PHE A 207 -17.27 -3.64 6.74
C PHE A 207 -18.77 -3.70 6.93
N LYS A 208 -19.30 -4.85 7.38
CA LYS A 208 -20.73 -4.98 7.70
C LYS A 208 -21.19 -3.99 8.75
N GLU A 209 -20.41 -3.78 9.81
CA GLU A 209 -20.72 -2.82 10.89
C GLU A 209 -20.76 -1.39 10.35
N HIS A 210 -19.88 -1.06 9.40
CA HIS A 210 -19.77 0.28 8.83
C HIS A 210 -20.59 0.49 7.55
N GLY A 211 -21.41 -0.49 7.12
CA GLY A 211 -22.23 -0.39 5.89
C GLY A 211 -21.37 -0.21 4.64
N ILE A 212 -20.34 -1.04 4.52
CA ILE A 212 -19.50 -1.18 3.32
C ILE A 212 -19.79 -2.57 2.75
N ASP A 213 -20.27 -2.61 1.50
CA ASP A 213 -20.65 -3.83 0.79
C ASP A 213 -19.51 -4.41 -0.04
#